data_9e8d11167be2a814715ccd784ca15d3d
#
_entry.id   9e8d11167be2a814715ccd784ca15d3d
#
_cell.length_a   1.000
_cell.length_b   1.000
_cell.length_c   1.000
_cell.angle_alpha   90.00
_cell.angle_beta   90.00
_cell.angle_gamma   90.00
#
_symmetry.space_group_name_H-M   'P 1'
#
loop_
_entity.id
_entity.type
_entity.pdbx_description
1 polymer ?
#
loop_
_entity_poly.entity_id
_entity_poly.type
_entity_poly.pdbx_seq_one_letter_code
_entity_poly.pdbx_strand_id
1 'polypeptide(L)'
;MDRFRILTAALGLVLPLAFGAHAAQAEDTLKIAIGQINNWENQAPTLGQDAGIFKKHGLKIDAVGTQGAGETLQAVISGSADLGAGVGAGGVMRAFSKGAPVLILAPMFTGTQDLYWYVKSDSPIKSLKSATASNTIAYSTNGSSSNNIVRAFAEELGSKAKPTATGGPAGTLTAVMSGQVDIGWAAPPFGLQEMKEGKIRIVARGSDVPSLKGQTVRVLIVNKNSWQSKHDAILRFMDAYRESVDWMYSDPKAVEMYSKKIHKPVELLKQSMAEFHPKSSLQTTEFKDLDGSVRDAVKLKYLEKPLTKEQLKQMIVTPPVRK
;
A
#
# COMPACT_ATOMS: atom_id res chain seq x y z
N MET A 1 68.05 55.56 45.02
CA MET A 1 68.42 54.17 44.60
C MET A 1 67.17 53.44 44.31
N ASP A 2 66.67 53.62 43.05
CA ASP A 2 65.36 53.14 42.58
C ASP A 2 65.55 51.84 41.86
N ARG A 3 64.71 50.85 42.23
CA ARG A 3 64.60 49.58 41.50
C ARG A 3 63.25 49.52 40.75
N PHE A 4 63.35 49.76 39.46
CA PHE A 4 62.27 49.50 38.52
C PHE A 4 61.95 47.98 38.44
N ARG A 5 60.72 47.60 38.70
CA ARG A 5 60.19 46.28 38.37
C ARG A 5 59.32 46.38 37.11
N ILE A 6 59.79 45.73 36.08
CA ILE A 6 59.06 45.57 34.81
C ILE A 6 58.07 44.45 35.01
N LEU A 7 56.74 44.71 34.88
CA LEU A 7 55.68 43.73 34.83
C LEU A 7 55.48 43.37 33.37
N THR A 8 55.78 42.13 33.03
CA THR A 8 55.45 41.54 31.70
C THR A 8 54.04 41.00 31.74
N ALA A 9 53.12 41.64 31.02
CA ALA A 9 51.76 41.18 30.83
C ALA A 9 51.74 40.13 29.70
N ALA A 10 51.45 38.86 30.02
CA ALA A 10 51.19 37.80 29.03
C ALA A 10 49.76 37.90 28.53
N LEU A 11 49.60 38.29 27.27
CA LEU A 11 48.32 38.33 26.57
C LEU A 11 47.99 36.93 26.14
N GLY A 12 47.11 36.24 26.87
CA GLY A 12 46.58 34.93 26.51
C GLY A 12 45.56 35.06 25.37
N LEU A 13 45.91 34.55 24.19
CA LEU A 13 45.02 34.46 23.03
C LEU A 13 44.02 33.34 23.26
N VAL A 14 42.77 33.65 23.68
CA VAL A 14 41.66 32.68 23.76
C VAL A 14 41.05 32.56 22.37
N LEU A 15 41.40 31.48 21.65
CA LEU A 15 40.67 31.09 20.44
C LEU A 15 39.26 30.62 20.84
N PRO A 16 38.17 31.18 20.27
CA PRO A 16 36.85 30.59 20.45
C PRO A 16 36.77 29.29 19.63
N LEU A 17 36.67 28.16 20.29
CA LEU A 17 36.21 26.91 19.69
C LEU A 17 34.75 27.14 19.26
N ALA A 18 34.57 27.43 17.98
CA ALA A 18 33.27 27.40 17.35
C ALA A 18 32.81 25.93 17.30
N PHE A 19 32.09 25.48 18.34
CA PHE A 19 31.27 24.30 18.25
C PHE A 19 30.19 24.60 17.21
N GLY A 20 30.37 24.08 15.99
CA GLY A 20 29.34 24.06 14.98
C GLY A 20 28.16 23.25 15.53
N ALA A 21 27.20 23.95 16.13
CA ALA A 21 25.89 23.36 16.42
C ALA A 21 25.33 22.94 15.07
N HIS A 22 25.45 21.64 14.74
CA HIS A 22 24.61 21.03 13.74
C HIS A 22 23.16 21.16 14.28
N ALA A 23 22.48 22.20 13.83
CA ALA A 23 21.03 22.29 14.05
C ALA A 23 20.46 20.97 13.55
N ALA A 24 19.97 20.14 14.46
CA ALA A 24 19.22 18.96 14.08
C ALA A 24 18.06 19.46 13.23
N GLN A 25 18.14 19.24 11.92
CA GLN A 25 17.07 19.62 11.01
C GLN A 25 15.81 18.90 11.47
N ALA A 26 14.77 19.66 11.81
CA ALA A 26 13.51 19.09 12.25
C ALA A 26 13.01 18.12 11.16
N GLU A 27 12.64 16.89 11.57
CA GLU A 27 12.09 15.89 10.65
C GLU A 27 10.76 16.39 10.09
N ASP A 28 10.61 16.37 8.76
CA ASP A 28 9.32 16.64 8.15
C ASP A 28 8.35 15.48 8.43
N THR A 29 7.16 15.81 8.89
CA THR A 29 6.13 14.80 9.15
C THR A 29 5.18 14.67 7.96
N LEU A 30 5.04 13.44 7.44
CA LEU A 30 4.06 13.08 6.42
C LEU A 30 3.03 12.10 7.01
N LYS A 31 1.75 12.44 6.86
CA LYS A 31 0.63 11.56 7.23
C LYS A 31 0.30 10.63 6.08
N ILE A 32 0.26 9.33 6.34
CA ILE A 32 -0.08 8.33 5.34
C ILE A 32 -1.23 7.44 5.82
N ALA A 33 -2.29 7.35 5.03
CA ALA A 33 -3.35 6.36 5.21
C ALA A 33 -2.99 5.08 4.45
N ILE A 34 -3.11 3.92 5.10
CA ILE A 34 -2.69 2.64 4.54
C ILE A 34 -3.86 1.66 4.57
N GLY A 35 -4.34 1.27 3.38
CA GLY A 35 -5.35 0.23 3.24
C GLY A 35 -4.77 -1.12 3.62
N GLN A 36 -5.41 -1.82 4.56
CA GLN A 36 -4.92 -3.13 5.03
C GLN A 36 -3.47 -3.04 5.56
N ILE A 37 -3.25 -2.15 6.52
CA ILE A 37 -1.92 -1.83 7.08
C ILE A 37 -1.11 -3.05 7.56
N ASN A 38 -1.76 -4.17 7.83
CA ASN A 38 -1.10 -5.40 8.30
C ASN A 38 -0.72 -6.37 7.16
N ASN A 39 -1.00 -6.05 5.91
CA ASN A 39 -0.58 -6.86 4.77
C ASN A 39 0.89 -6.56 4.40
N TRP A 40 1.64 -7.59 3.98
CA TRP A 40 3.07 -7.45 3.65
C TRP A 40 3.35 -6.37 2.61
N GLU A 41 2.60 -6.34 1.53
CA GLU A 41 2.80 -5.39 0.43
C GLU A 41 2.60 -3.93 0.84
N ASN A 42 1.96 -3.68 1.98
CA ASN A 42 1.67 -2.36 2.51
C ASN A 42 2.63 -1.93 3.64
N GLN A 43 3.64 -2.76 3.97
CA GLN A 43 4.50 -2.56 5.15
C GLN A 43 5.64 -1.56 4.94
N ALA A 44 6.01 -1.20 3.71
CA ALA A 44 7.17 -0.35 3.49
C ALA A 44 7.16 0.96 4.31
N PRO A 45 6.04 1.71 4.47
CA PRO A 45 6.03 2.89 5.31
C PRO A 45 6.26 2.59 6.79
N THR A 46 5.63 1.54 7.32
CA THR A 46 5.68 1.25 8.77
C THR A 46 6.94 0.52 9.17
N LEU A 47 7.35 -0.53 8.45
CA LEU A 47 8.61 -1.25 8.74
C LEU A 47 9.82 -0.38 8.44
N GLY A 48 9.80 0.42 7.36
CA GLY A 48 10.85 1.38 7.05
C GLY A 48 10.99 2.47 8.12
N GLN A 49 9.87 2.94 8.69
CA GLN A 49 9.87 3.84 9.84
C GLN A 49 10.51 3.17 11.06
N ASP A 50 10.08 1.96 11.40
CA ASP A 50 10.56 1.20 12.55
C ASP A 50 12.06 0.83 12.41
N ALA A 51 12.54 0.61 11.17
CA ALA A 51 13.95 0.37 10.84
C ALA A 51 14.79 1.66 10.79
N GLY A 52 14.19 2.83 10.94
CA GLY A 52 14.88 4.12 10.89
C GLY A 52 15.24 4.60 9.48
N ILE A 53 14.74 3.95 8.42
CA ILE A 53 15.01 4.33 7.02
C ILE A 53 14.45 5.72 6.74
N PHE A 54 13.20 6.01 7.09
CA PHE A 54 12.61 7.33 6.89
C PHE A 54 13.35 8.43 7.66
N LYS A 55 13.83 8.13 8.87
CA LYS A 55 14.64 9.06 9.66
C LYS A 55 15.94 9.46 8.95
N LYS A 56 16.62 8.53 8.27
CA LYS A 56 17.82 8.83 7.46
C LYS A 56 17.52 9.83 6.34
N HIS A 57 16.28 9.84 5.84
CA HIS A 57 15.81 10.79 4.84
C HIS A 57 15.20 12.07 5.44
N GLY A 58 15.38 12.31 6.76
CA GLY A 58 14.84 13.48 7.45
C GLY A 58 13.31 13.49 7.54
N LEU A 59 12.69 12.31 7.64
CA LEU A 59 11.25 12.14 7.63
C LEU A 59 10.76 11.36 8.85
N LYS A 60 9.58 11.76 9.34
CA LYS A 60 8.76 11.01 10.26
C LYS A 60 7.45 10.64 9.56
N ILE A 61 7.07 9.37 9.63
CA ILE A 61 5.83 8.87 9.03
C ILE A 61 4.77 8.69 10.14
N ASP A 62 3.66 9.41 9.99
CA ASP A 62 2.45 9.25 10.81
C ASP A 62 1.48 8.36 10.03
N ALA A 63 1.49 7.05 10.31
CA ALA A 63 0.74 6.04 9.57
C ALA A 63 -0.56 5.66 10.26
N VAL A 64 -1.66 5.70 9.51
CA VAL A 64 -3.00 5.30 9.96
C VAL A 64 -3.53 4.17 9.09
N GLY A 65 -3.94 3.06 9.72
CA GLY A 65 -4.58 1.94 9.04
C GLY A 65 -6.04 2.23 8.71
N THR A 66 -6.49 1.79 7.54
CA THR A 66 -7.90 1.84 7.12
C THR A 66 -8.41 0.45 6.78
N GLN A 67 -9.74 0.27 6.73
CA GLN A 67 -10.37 -1.00 6.39
C GLN A 67 -10.26 -1.36 4.90
N GLY A 68 -9.77 -0.45 4.07
CA GLY A 68 -9.52 -0.71 2.65
C GLY A 68 -9.32 0.55 1.83
N ALA A 69 -9.07 0.35 0.54
CA ALA A 69 -8.69 1.39 -0.41
C ALA A 69 -9.68 2.56 -0.51
N GLY A 70 -10.98 2.31 -0.32
CA GLY A 70 -11.99 3.37 -0.36
C GLY A 70 -11.82 4.39 0.76
N GLU A 71 -11.60 3.94 1.99
CA GLU A 71 -11.34 4.81 3.13
C GLU A 71 -9.98 5.53 2.99
N THR A 72 -8.95 4.81 2.53
CA THR A 72 -7.64 5.40 2.23
C THR A 72 -7.77 6.54 1.23
N LEU A 73 -8.51 6.32 0.14
CA LEU A 73 -8.74 7.31 -0.90
C LEU A 73 -9.47 8.54 -0.34
N GLN A 74 -10.49 8.35 0.51
CA GLN A 74 -11.22 9.45 1.14
C GLN A 74 -10.34 10.25 2.09
N ALA A 75 -9.49 9.60 2.89
CA ALA A 75 -8.54 10.28 3.77
C ALA A 75 -7.58 11.20 3.00
N VAL A 76 -7.12 10.76 1.81
CA VAL A 76 -6.26 11.59 0.95
C VAL A 76 -7.06 12.71 0.27
N ILE A 77 -8.26 12.44 -0.27
CA ILE A 77 -9.10 13.46 -0.92
C ILE A 77 -9.47 14.58 0.06
N SER A 78 -9.81 14.23 1.31
CA SER A 78 -10.17 15.22 2.34
C SER A 78 -8.97 16.01 2.88
N GLY A 79 -7.72 15.59 2.59
CA GLY A 79 -6.51 16.16 3.16
C GLY A 79 -6.23 15.71 4.62
N SER A 80 -6.97 14.73 5.15
CA SER A 80 -6.69 14.12 6.46
C SER A 80 -5.40 13.32 6.45
N ALA A 81 -4.97 12.86 5.27
CA ALA A 81 -3.67 12.28 5.00
C ALA A 81 -3.03 12.94 3.77
N ASP A 82 -1.70 13.11 3.80
CA ASP A 82 -0.92 13.62 2.67
C ASP A 82 -0.82 12.56 1.56
N LEU A 83 -0.64 11.30 2.00
CA LEU A 83 -0.35 10.14 1.15
C LEU A 83 -1.33 9.00 1.44
N GLY A 84 -1.46 8.10 0.48
CA GLY A 84 -2.19 6.86 0.65
C GLY A 84 -1.49 5.68 0.00
N ALA A 85 -1.54 4.51 0.64
CA ALA A 85 -0.97 3.28 0.12
C ALA A 85 -2.03 2.18 -0.02
N GLY A 86 -1.84 1.29 -1.00
CA GLY A 86 -2.73 0.15 -1.23
C GLY A 86 -4.06 0.52 -1.89
N VAL A 87 -4.11 1.61 -2.66
CA VAL A 87 -5.35 2.09 -3.31
C VAL A 87 -5.50 1.48 -4.70
N GLY A 88 -6.70 0.99 -5.03
CA GLY A 88 -7.01 0.45 -6.35
C GLY A 88 -6.96 1.52 -7.45
N ALA A 89 -6.22 1.27 -8.53
CA ALA A 89 -6.01 2.23 -9.62
C ALA A 89 -7.34 2.73 -10.23
N GLY A 90 -8.31 1.83 -10.46
CA GLY A 90 -9.64 2.21 -10.99
C GLY A 90 -10.41 3.19 -10.10
N GLY A 91 -10.32 3.00 -8.76
CA GLY A 91 -10.93 3.92 -7.80
C GLY A 91 -10.34 5.32 -7.87
N VAL A 92 -9.01 5.41 -8.03
CA VAL A 92 -8.30 6.70 -8.18
C VAL A 92 -8.69 7.38 -9.48
N MET A 93 -8.68 6.66 -10.61
CA MET A 93 -9.11 7.17 -11.92
C MET A 93 -10.52 7.76 -11.86
N ARG A 94 -11.45 7.07 -11.20
CA ARG A 94 -12.81 7.56 -10.98
C ARG A 94 -12.83 8.85 -10.16
N ALA A 95 -12.12 8.91 -9.05
CA ALA A 95 -12.07 10.08 -8.20
C ALA A 95 -11.49 11.28 -8.96
N PHE A 96 -10.36 11.07 -9.64
CA PHE A 96 -9.70 12.09 -10.46
C PHE A 96 -10.61 12.61 -11.59
N SER A 97 -11.30 11.72 -12.32
CA SER A 97 -12.21 12.11 -13.40
C SER A 97 -13.39 12.99 -12.94
N LYS A 98 -13.71 12.91 -11.63
CA LYS A 98 -14.73 13.74 -10.97
C LYS A 98 -14.15 15.01 -10.32
N GLY A 99 -12.89 15.33 -10.56
CA GLY A 99 -12.22 16.53 -10.04
C GLY A 99 -11.70 16.42 -8.60
N ALA A 100 -11.64 15.22 -8.02
CA ALA A 100 -11.08 15.06 -6.68
C ALA A 100 -9.58 15.44 -6.65
N PRO A 101 -9.09 16.08 -5.56
CA PRO A 101 -7.71 16.54 -5.45
C PRO A 101 -6.74 15.38 -5.08
N VAL A 102 -6.69 14.37 -5.92
CA VAL A 102 -5.84 13.18 -5.75
C VAL A 102 -5.04 12.90 -7.01
N LEU A 103 -3.77 12.50 -6.82
CA LEU A 103 -2.84 12.12 -7.88
C LEU A 103 -2.28 10.73 -7.60
N ILE A 104 -1.87 10.01 -8.63
CA ILE A 104 -1.07 8.78 -8.50
C ILE A 104 0.39 9.17 -8.35
N LEU A 105 0.94 8.92 -7.16
CA LEU A 105 2.34 9.20 -6.85
C LEU A 105 3.27 8.16 -7.46
N ALA A 106 2.90 6.88 -7.38
CA ALA A 106 3.67 5.78 -7.99
C ALA A 106 2.82 4.51 -8.12
N PRO A 107 3.15 3.60 -9.05
CA PRO A 107 2.70 2.21 -8.96
C PRO A 107 3.17 1.61 -7.64
N MET A 108 2.46 0.60 -7.15
CA MET A 108 2.77 -0.05 -5.88
C MET A 108 2.73 -1.58 -5.98
N PHE A 109 1.74 -2.14 -6.66
CA PHE A 109 1.61 -3.57 -6.84
C PHE A 109 1.11 -3.93 -8.23
N THR A 110 1.85 -4.81 -8.90
CA THR A 110 1.54 -5.32 -10.23
C THR A 110 1.08 -6.77 -10.16
N GLY A 111 -0.03 -7.08 -10.81
CA GLY A 111 -0.72 -8.36 -10.74
C GLY A 111 -1.68 -8.45 -9.55
N THR A 112 -2.25 -9.65 -9.37
CA THR A 112 -3.30 -9.92 -8.38
C THR A 112 -3.08 -11.23 -7.63
N GLN A 113 -1.87 -11.77 -7.68
CA GLN A 113 -1.52 -13.07 -7.08
C GLN A 113 -1.54 -13.09 -5.56
N ASP A 114 -1.52 -11.91 -4.94
CA ASP A 114 -1.58 -11.74 -3.49
C ASP A 114 -2.99 -11.83 -2.91
N LEU A 115 -4.03 -11.96 -3.75
CA LEU A 115 -5.41 -12.06 -3.30
C LEU A 115 -6.04 -13.39 -3.67
N TYR A 116 -6.81 -13.96 -2.75
CA TYR A 116 -7.59 -15.17 -3.00
C TYR A 116 -8.97 -15.10 -2.37
N TRP A 117 -9.88 -15.92 -2.90
CA TRP A 117 -11.24 -16.10 -2.41
C TRP A 117 -11.44 -17.52 -1.93
N TYR A 118 -12.12 -17.64 -0.80
CA TYR A 118 -12.29 -18.89 -0.08
C TYR A 118 -13.73 -19.07 0.42
N VAL A 119 -14.05 -20.30 0.73
CA VAL A 119 -15.29 -20.71 1.38
C VAL A 119 -14.99 -21.57 2.59
N LYS A 120 -15.96 -21.82 3.44
CA LYS A 120 -15.87 -22.89 4.45
C LYS A 120 -15.59 -24.23 3.77
N SER A 121 -14.84 -25.10 4.42
CA SER A 121 -14.44 -26.39 3.81
C SER A 121 -15.63 -27.28 3.44
N ASP A 122 -16.72 -27.23 4.21
CA ASP A 122 -17.96 -27.96 3.98
C ASP A 122 -18.92 -27.31 2.97
N SER A 123 -18.59 -26.11 2.48
CA SER A 123 -19.44 -25.38 1.52
C SER A 123 -19.72 -26.17 0.24
N PRO A 124 -20.94 -26.14 -0.31
CA PRO A 124 -21.27 -26.73 -1.60
C PRO A 124 -20.64 -25.99 -2.78
N ILE A 125 -20.20 -24.75 -2.61
CA ILE A 125 -19.59 -23.92 -3.67
C ILE A 125 -18.19 -24.47 -3.98
N LYS A 126 -18.01 -25.15 -5.12
CA LYS A 126 -16.73 -25.74 -5.52
C LYS A 126 -15.85 -24.82 -6.36
N SER A 127 -16.46 -23.84 -7.04
CA SER A 127 -15.79 -22.82 -7.87
C SER A 127 -16.69 -21.60 -8.01
N LEU A 128 -16.17 -20.50 -8.57
CA LEU A 128 -16.99 -19.31 -8.85
C LEU A 128 -18.15 -19.58 -9.80
N LYS A 129 -18.00 -20.53 -10.76
CA LYS A 129 -19.06 -20.93 -11.68
C LYS A 129 -20.23 -21.65 -11.01
N SER A 130 -19.97 -22.34 -9.89
CA SER A 130 -21.01 -23.02 -9.11
C SER A 130 -21.75 -22.09 -8.14
N ALA A 131 -21.28 -20.86 -7.96
CA ALA A 131 -21.97 -19.85 -7.17
C ALA A 131 -23.16 -19.27 -7.94
N THR A 132 -24.28 -19.14 -7.25
CA THR A 132 -25.53 -18.61 -7.80
C THR A 132 -25.76 -17.16 -7.41
N ALA A 133 -26.83 -16.55 -7.97
CA ALA A 133 -27.21 -15.17 -7.60
C ALA A 133 -27.73 -15.03 -6.14
N SER A 134 -27.99 -16.14 -5.45
CA SER A 134 -28.29 -16.12 -4.00
C SER A 134 -27.06 -16.10 -3.12
N ASN A 135 -25.89 -16.47 -3.64
CA ASN A 135 -24.63 -16.42 -2.90
C ASN A 135 -24.02 -15.02 -2.90
N THR A 136 -23.22 -14.75 -1.87
CA THR A 136 -22.46 -13.51 -1.69
C THR A 136 -20.99 -13.75 -1.89
N ILE A 137 -20.27 -12.75 -2.46
CA ILE A 137 -18.83 -12.76 -2.61
C ILE A 137 -18.21 -11.46 -2.04
N ALA A 138 -17.29 -11.62 -1.11
CA ALA A 138 -16.69 -10.52 -0.37
C ALA A 138 -15.63 -9.77 -1.18
N TYR A 139 -15.53 -8.47 -0.89
CA TYR A 139 -14.41 -7.59 -1.22
C TYR A 139 -14.21 -6.56 -0.08
N SER A 140 -13.09 -5.84 -0.05
CA SER A 140 -12.83 -4.92 1.07
C SER A 140 -13.77 -3.71 1.07
N THR A 141 -13.57 -2.77 0.17
CA THR A 141 -14.34 -1.52 0.04
C THR A 141 -14.56 -1.18 -1.43
N ASN A 142 -15.55 -0.35 -1.71
CA ASN A 142 -15.78 0.13 -3.08
C ASN A 142 -14.56 0.85 -3.65
N GLY A 143 -14.17 0.52 -4.89
CA GLY A 143 -13.01 1.09 -5.56
C GLY A 143 -11.67 0.44 -5.20
N SER A 144 -11.67 -0.60 -4.36
CA SER A 144 -10.47 -1.38 -4.04
C SER A 144 -10.09 -2.35 -5.17
N SER A 145 -8.83 -2.85 -5.13
CA SER A 145 -8.40 -3.92 -6.05
C SER A 145 -9.25 -5.19 -5.90
N SER A 146 -9.61 -5.59 -4.67
CA SER A 146 -10.49 -6.74 -4.45
C SER A 146 -11.90 -6.53 -5.04
N ASN A 147 -12.44 -5.29 -5.00
CA ASN A 147 -13.69 -4.96 -5.68
C ASN A 147 -13.56 -5.08 -7.21
N ASN A 148 -12.44 -4.59 -7.76
CA ASN A 148 -12.14 -4.71 -9.18
C ASN A 148 -12.07 -6.18 -9.62
N ILE A 149 -11.36 -7.02 -8.86
CA ILE A 149 -11.24 -8.46 -9.14
C ILE A 149 -12.59 -9.17 -9.07
N VAL A 150 -13.43 -8.89 -8.06
CA VAL A 150 -14.77 -9.48 -7.95
C VAL A 150 -15.65 -9.11 -9.14
N ARG A 151 -15.56 -7.88 -9.64
CA ARG A 151 -16.26 -7.47 -10.88
C ARG A 151 -15.71 -8.21 -12.10
N ALA A 152 -14.40 -8.38 -12.20
CA ALA A 152 -13.77 -9.15 -13.27
C ALA A 152 -14.12 -10.64 -13.18
N PHE A 153 -14.30 -11.21 -11.99
CA PHE A 153 -14.83 -12.58 -11.83
C PHE A 153 -16.22 -12.74 -12.44
N ALA A 154 -17.09 -11.74 -12.31
CA ALA A 154 -18.40 -11.80 -12.96
C ALA A 154 -18.26 -11.72 -14.49
N GLU A 155 -17.45 -10.81 -15.00
CA GLU A 155 -17.29 -10.54 -16.44
C GLU A 155 -16.50 -11.63 -17.18
N GLU A 156 -15.43 -12.17 -16.59
CA GLU A 156 -14.48 -13.06 -17.28
C GLU A 156 -14.64 -14.53 -16.86
N LEU A 157 -15.04 -14.79 -15.61
CA LEU A 157 -15.18 -16.15 -15.08
C LEU A 157 -16.64 -16.58 -14.89
N GLY A 158 -17.60 -15.69 -15.17
CA GLY A 158 -19.02 -15.98 -15.12
C GLY A 158 -19.58 -16.17 -13.70
N SER A 159 -18.96 -15.57 -12.69
CA SER A 159 -19.48 -15.59 -11.31
C SER A 159 -20.81 -14.84 -11.22
N LYS A 160 -21.83 -15.51 -10.63
CA LYS A 160 -23.15 -14.92 -10.39
C LYS A 160 -23.33 -14.42 -8.95
N ALA A 161 -22.36 -14.65 -8.07
CA ALA A 161 -22.44 -14.25 -6.67
C ALA A 161 -22.54 -12.73 -6.53
N LYS A 162 -23.33 -12.27 -5.56
CA LYS A 162 -23.55 -10.84 -5.28
C LYS A 162 -22.35 -10.24 -4.54
N PRO A 163 -21.69 -9.19 -5.08
CA PRO A 163 -20.60 -8.52 -4.40
C PRO A 163 -21.04 -7.88 -3.09
N THR A 164 -20.29 -8.10 -2.01
CA THR A 164 -20.57 -7.59 -0.66
C THR A 164 -19.30 -7.03 -0.03
N ALA A 165 -19.35 -5.77 0.44
CA ALA A 165 -18.23 -5.14 1.14
C ALA A 165 -18.15 -5.67 2.58
N THR A 166 -16.98 -6.18 2.98
CA THR A 166 -16.75 -6.77 4.32
C THR A 166 -15.59 -6.13 5.09
N GLY A 167 -14.93 -5.11 4.53
CA GLY A 167 -13.72 -4.53 5.12
C GLY A 167 -12.52 -5.47 5.01
N GLY A 168 -11.74 -5.56 6.08
CA GLY A 168 -10.50 -6.33 6.12
C GLY A 168 -10.66 -7.85 6.19
N PRO A 169 -9.56 -8.61 5.98
CA PRO A 169 -9.58 -10.06 6.00
C PRO A 169 -10.11 -10.69 7.29
N ALA A 170 -9.80 -10.10 8.45
CA ALA A 170 -10.27 -10.61 9.75
C ALA A 170 -11.80 -10.54 9.88
N GLY A 171 -12.40 -9.38 9.55
CA GLY A 171 -13.87 -9.22 9.54
C GLY A 171 -14.53 -10.12 8.51
N THR A 172 -13.91 -10.28 7.35
CA THR A 172 -14.38 -11.19 6.30
C THR A 172 -14.40 -12.64 6.78
N LEU A 173 -13.32 -13.10 7.47
CA LEU A 173 -13.28 -14.46 8.01
C LEU A 173 -14.41 -14.70 9.01
N THR A 174 -14.64 -13.76 9.93
CA THR A 174 -15.76 -13.82 10.88
C THR A 174 -17.10 -13.95 10.15
N ALA A 175 -17.33 -13.12 9.12
CA ALA A 175 -18.56 -13.13 8.34
C ALA A 175 -18.77 -14.47 7.58
N VAL A 176 -17.70 -15.06 7.05
CA VAL A 176 -17.77 -16.38 6.39
C VAL A 176 -18.04 -17.50 7.41
N MET A 177 -17.33 -17.50 8.54
CA MET A 177 -17.50 -18.55 9.55
C MET A 177 -18.88 -18.52 10.20
N SER A 178 -19.51 -17.33 10.33
CA SER A 178 -20.90 -17.17 10.81
C SER A 178 -21.97 -17.41 9.74
N GLY A 179 -21.58 -17.59 8.47
CA GLY A 179 -22.52 -17.78 7.35
C GLY A 179 -23.19 -16.50 6.85
N GLN A 180 -22.72 -15.32 7.25
CA GLN A 180 -23.21 -14.02 6.74
C GLN A 180 -22.73 -13.75 5.30
N VAL A 181 -21.59 -14.33 4.92
CA VAL A 181 -21.02 -14.27 3.58
C VAL A 181 -20.61 -15.66 3.15
N ASP A 182 -20.91 -16.02 1.89
CA ASP A 182 -20.59 -17.35 1.37
C ASP A 182 -19.14 -17.50 0.91
N ILE A 183 -18.63 -16.49 0.19
CA ILE A 183 -17.30 -16.50 -0.40
C ILE A 183 -16.52 -15.30 0.17
N GLY A 184 -15.55 -15.58 1.04
CA GLY A 184 -14.67 -14.60 1.64
C GLY A 184 -13.50 -14.23 0.75
N TRP A 185 -12.80 -13.15 1.08
CA TRP A 185 -11.53 -12.76 0.47
C TRP A 185 -10.44 -12.62 1.53
N ALA A 186 -9.21 -12.86 1.15
CA ALA A 186 -8.04 -12.59 1.98
C ALA A 186 -6.80 -12.23 1.15
N ALA A 187 -5.85 -11.61 1.85
CA ALA A 187 -4.47 -11.47 1.42
C ALA A 187 -3.58 -12.19 2.44
N PRO A 188 -2.70 -13.09 2.02
CA PRO A 188 -1.79 -13.77 2.93
C PRO A 188 -0.91 -12.79 3.73
N PRO A 189 -0.57 -13.12 4.97
CA PRO A 189 -0.70 -14.43 5.62
C PRO A 189 -2.06 -14.73 6.25
N PHE A 190 -3.03 -13.81 6.12
CA PHE A 190 -4.37 -14.00 6.68
C PHE A 190 -5.09 -15.16 5.98
N GLY A 191 -5.71 -16.05 6.77
CA GLY A 191 -6.42 -17.24 6.28
C GLY A 191 -5.53 -18.46 6.03
N LEU A 192 -4.18 -18.33 6.00
CA LEU A 192 -3.29 -19.48 5.77
C LEU A 192 -3.37 -20.50 6.92
N GLN A 193 -3.53 -20.04 8.16
CA GLN A 193 -3.68 -20.92 9.31
C GLN A 193 -4.99 -21.69 9.24
N GLU A 194 -6.09 -21.01 8.90
CA GLU A 194 -7.42 -21.61 8.76
C GLU A 194 -7.47 -22.63 7.60
N MET A 195 -6.73 -22.38 6.52
CA MET A 195 -6.55 -23.39 5.46
C MET A 195 -5.78 -24.61 5.93
N LYS A 196 -4.68 -24.42 6.68
CA LYS A 196 -3.88 -25.51 7.24
C LYS A 196 -4.71 -26.36 8.21
N GLU A 197 -5.61 -25.75 8.95
CA GLU A 197 -6.54 -26.40 9.88
C GLU A 197 -7.76 -27.04 9.18
N GLY A 198 -7.86 -26.91 7.86
CA GLY A 198 -8.97 -27.45 7.09
C GLY A 198 -10.32 -26.77 7.33
N LYS A 199 -10.33 -25.54 7.87
CA LYS A 199 -11.55 -24.75 8.13
C LYS A 199 -12.09 -24.07 6.90
N ILE A 200 -11.21 -23.64 6.00
CA ILE A 200 -11.52 -22.96 4.74
C ILE A 200 -10.74 -23.57 3.58
N ARG A 201 -11.23 -23.36 2.36
CA ARG A 201 -10.53 -23.74 1.12
C ARG A 201 -10.68 -22.66 0.06
N ILE A 202 -9.65 -22.48 -0.76
CA ILE A 202 -9.66 -21.54 -1.88
C ILE A 202 -10.59 -22.03 -2.97
N VAL A 203 -11.37 -21.12 -3.56
CA VAL A 203 -12.23 -21.34 -4.74
C VAL A 203 -11.86 -20.48 -5.93
N ALA A 204 -11.08 -19.40 -5.71
CA ALA A 204 -10.53 -18.55 -6.76
C ALA A 204 -9.32 -17.78 -6.25
N ARG A 205 -8.43 -17.41 -7.17
CA ARG A 205 -7.31 -16.47 -6.94
C ARG A 205 -7.51 -15.24 -7.82
N GLY A 206 -6.98 -14.10 -7.39
CA GLY A 206 -6.98 -12.90 -8.23
C GLY A 206 -6.26 -13.14 -9.57
N SER A 207 -5.21 -13.96 -9.56
CA SER A 207 -4.47 -14.38 -10.77
C SER A 207 -5.26 -15.23 -11.77
N ASP A 208 -6.46 -15.69 -11.41
CA ASP A 208 -7.36 -16.39 -12.34
C ASP A 208 -8.02 -15.44 -13.34
N VAL A 209 -7.91 -14.11 -13.12
CA VAL A 209 -8.43 -13.08 -14.04
C VAL A 209 -7.35 -12.70 -15.06
N PRO A 210 -7.53 -13.07 -16.35
CA PRO A 210 -6.50 -12.83 -17.38
C PRO A 210 -6.20 -11.34 -17.59
N SER A 211 -7.21 -10.47 -17.60
CA SER A 211 -7.06 -9.03 -17.89
C SER A 211 -6.21 -8.31 -16.85
N LEU A 212 -6.19 -8.78 -15.59
CA LEU A 212 -5.44 -8.14 -14.49
C LEU A 212 -4.02 -8.70 -14.32
N LYS A 213 -3.67 -9.74 -15.08
CA LYS A 213 -2.36 -10.36 -15.03
C LYS A 213 -1.30 -9.42 -15.62
N GLY A 214 -0.31 -9.03 -14.81
CA GLY A 214 0.74 -8.10 -15.25
C GLY A 214 0.34 -6.62 -15.27
N GLN A 215 -0.90 -6.28 -14.89
CA GLN A 215 -1.37 -4.91 -14.79
C GLN A 215 -1.06 -4.31 -13.42
N THR A 216 -0.72 -3.01 -13.33
CA THR A 216 -0.63 -2.30 -12.06
C THR A 216 -2.02 -2.11 -11.48
N VAL A 217 -2.33 -2.83 -10.41
CA VAL A 217 -3.67 -2.83 -9.79
C VAL A 217 -3.76 -1.95 -8.56
N ARG A 218 -2.64 -1.71 -7.86
CA ARG A 218 -2.58 -0.81 -6.70
C ARG A 218 -1.49 0.22 -6.85
N VAL A 219 -1.76 1.39 -6.28
CA VAL A 219 -0.92 2.58 -6.40
C VAL A 219 -0.72 3.27 -5.05
N LEU A 220 0.39 4.00 -4.94
CA LEU A 220 0.58 5.08 -3.98
C LEU A 220 -0.11 6.32 -4.52
N ILE A 221 -0.82 7.03 -3.67
CA ILE A 221 -1.52 8.26 -4.02
C ILE A 221 -1.06 9.43 -3.13
N VAL A 222 -1.26 10.63 -3.63
CA VAL A 222 -0.93 11.85 -2.92
C VAL A 222 -2.08 12.87 -3.06
N ASN A 223 -2.35 13.62 -2.00
CA ASN A 223 -3.24 14.78 -2.07
C ASN A 223 -2.58 15.87 -2.95
N LYS A 224 -3.32 16.44 -3.89
CA LYS A 224 -2.78 17.45 -4.83
C LYS A 224 -2.20 18.68 -4.13
N ASN A 225 -2.80 19.13 -3.03
CA ASN A 225 -2.30 20.28 -2.28
C ASN A 225 -1.02 19.91 -1.50
N SER A 226 -0.97 18.70 -0.90
CA SER A 226 0.25 18.20 -0.26
C SER A 226 1.39 18.00 -1.26
N TRP A 227 1.10 17.52 -2.47
CA TRP A 227 2.07 17.45 -3.56
C TRP A 227 2.73 18.80 -3.87
N GLN A 228 1.95 19.88 -3.83
CA GLN A 228 2.45 21.23 -4.07
C GLN A 228 3.19 21.81 -2.86
N SER A 229 2.63 21.67 -1.66
CA SER A 229 3.14 22.33 -0.45
C SER A 229 4.26 21.58 0.25
N LYS A 230 4.34 20.23 0.09
CA LYS A 230 5.32 19.35 0.71
C LYS A 230 6.17 18.59 -0.31
N HIS A 231 6.38 19.18 -1.48
CA HIS A 231 6.97 18.49 -2.65
C HIS A 231 8.30 17.81 -2.32
N ASP A 232 9.26 18.52 -1.71
CA ASP A 232 10.56 17.98 -1.35
C ASP A 232 10.46 16.80 -0.35
N ALA A 233 9.64 16.93 0.69
CA ALA A 233 9.40 15.85 1.64
C ALA A 233 8.80 14.62 0.97
N ILE A 234 7.90 14.80 -0.01
CA ILE A 234 7.29 13.69 -0.77
C ILE A 234 8.32 13.03 -1.71
N LEU A 235 9.26 13.79 -2.29
CA LEU A 235 10.35 13.19 -3.05
C LEU A 235 11.27 12.34 -2.17
N ARG A 236 11.63 12.83 -0.97
CA ARG A 236 12.41 12.07 0.01
C ARG A 236 11.64 10.85 0.53
N PHE A 237 10.30 10.96 0.68
CA PHE A 237 9.45 9.82 0.99
C PHE A 237 9.55 8.73 -0.06
N MET A 238 9.55 9.06 -1.35
CA MET A 238 9.65 8.07 -2.41
C MET A 238 10.99 7.34 -2.41
N ASP A 239 12.09 8.04 -2.10
CA ASP A 239 13.41 7.40 -1.97
C ASP A 239 13.44 6.46 -0.76
N ALA A 240 12.99 6.92 0.41
CA ALA A 240 12.87 6.11 1.62
C ALA A 240 11.92 4.91 1.44
N TYR A 241 10.81 5.09 0.71
CA TYR A 241 9.88 4.02 0.40
C TYR A 241 10.52 2.93 -0.46
N ARG A 242 11.27 3.32 -1.51
CA ARG A 242 12.00 2.37 -2.37
C ARG A 242 13.09 1.64 -1.59
N GLU A 243 13.89 2.36 -0.78
CA GLU A 243 14.87 1.76 0.13
C GLU A 243 14.21 0.78 1.10
N SER A 244 13.04 1.12 1.65
CA SER A 244 12.28 0.25 2.55
C SER A 244 11.81 -1.03 1.85
N VAL A 245 11.30 -0.94 0.61
CA VAL A 245 10.93 -2.12 -0.19
C VAL A 245 12.14 -3.00 -0.44
N ASP A 246 13.28 -2.42 -0.82
CA ASP A 246 14.50 -3.19 -1.05
C ASP A 246 14.99 -3.88 0.22
N TRP A 247 15.01 -3.17 1.34
CA TRP A 247 15.37 -3.71 2.64
C TRP A 247 14.44 -4.83 3.09
N MET A 248 13.12 -4.69 2.90
CA MET A 248 12.13 -5.73 3.25
C MET A 248 12.42 -7.08 2.59
N TYR A 249 13.05 -7.09 1.42
CA TYR A 249 13.36 -8.33 0.68
C TYR A 249 14.83 -8.77 0.78
N SER A 250 15.70 -7.96 1.35
CA SER A 250 17.14 -8.27 1.45
C SER A 250 17.61 -8.56 2.87
N ASP A 251 16.92 -8.02 3.91
CA ASP A 251 17.32 -8.18 5.31
C ASP A 251 16.33 -9.09 6.07
N PRO A 252 16.79 -10.22 6.64
CA PRO A 252 15.94 -11.10 7.46
C PRO A 252 15.23 -10.40 8.62
N LYS A 253 15.79 -9.30 9.14
CA LYS A 253 15.19 -8.51 10.22
C LYS A 253 13.81 -7.98 9.84
N ALA A 254 13.56 -7.71 8.55
CA ALA A 254 12.29 -7.19 8.10
C ALA A 254 11.13 -8.16 8.40
N VAL A 255 11.29 -9.46 8.06
CA VAL A 255 10.27 -10.46 8.34
C VAL A 255 10.14 -10.75 9.84
N GLU A 256 11.24 -10.66 10.61
CA GLU A 256 11.20 -10.80 12.07
C GLU A 256 10.43 -9.65 12.74
N MET A 257 10.66 -8.41 12.30
CA MET A 257 9.93 -7.23 12.76
C MET A 257 8.44 -7.33 12.38
N TYR A 258 8.16 -7.77 11.15
CA TYR A 258 6.79 -8.00 10.70
C TYR A 258 6.09 -9.09 11.51
N SER A 259 6.77 -10.21 11.80
CA SER A 259 6.29 -11.30 12.65
C SER A 259 5.84 -10.81 14.04
N LYS A 260 6.67 -10.00 14.68
CA LYS A 260 6.35 -9.37 15.97
C LYS A 260 5.15 -8.43 15.87
N LYS A 261 5.07 -7.65 14.79
CA LYS A 261 4.02 -6.65 14.58
C LYS A 261 2.63 -7.25 14.40
N ILE A 262 2.53 -8.36 13.66
CA ILE A 262 1.24 -8.99 13.35
C ILE A 262 0.98 -10.29 14.13
N HIS A 263 1.89 -10.67 15.03
CA HIS A 263 1.81 -11.87 15.88
C HIS A 263 1.61 -13.16 15.06
N LYS A 264 2.42 -13.35 14.02
CA LYS A 264 2.41 -14.55 13.16
C LYS A 264 3.80 -15.18 13.10
N PRO A 265 3.91 -16.54 13.00
CA PRO A 265 5.20 -17.22 12.90
C PRO A 265 6.01 -16.78 11.67
N VAL A 266 7.31 -16.57 11.83
CA VAL A 266 8.24 -16.18 10.75
C VAL A 266 8.15 -17.11 9.54
N GLU A 267 8.09 -18.43 9.76
CA GLU A 267 8.05 -19.42 8.68
C GLU A 267 6.76 -19.31 7.85
N LEU A 268 5.62 -19.02 8.48
CA LEU A 268 4.37 -18.75 7.76
C LEU A 268 4.49 -17.49 6.89
N LEU A 269 5.18 -16.46 7.39
CA LEU A 269 5.38 -15.21 6.65
C LEU A 269 6.34 -15.39 5.47
N LYS A 270 7.43 -16.13 5.65
CA LYS A 270 8.35 -16.49 4.56
C LYS A 270 7.63 -17.26 3.45
N GLN A 271 6.80 -18.26 3.82
CA GLN A 271 5.98 -18.98 2.86
C GLN A 271 5.02 -18.04 2.11
N SER A 272 4.33 -17.15 2.84
CA SER A 272 3.43 -16.15 2.27
C SER A 272 4.16 -15.24 1.28
N MET A 273 5.35 -14.74 1.65
CA MET A 273 6.15 -13.87 0.77
C MET A 273 6.58 -14.59 -0.50
N ALA A 274 7.08 -15.82 -0.39
CA ALA A 274 7.56 -16.59 -1.55
C ALA A 274 6.43 -16.92 -2.53
N GLU A 275 5.23 -17.28 -2.03
CA GLU A 275 4.12 -17.71 -2.88
C GLU A 275 3.29 -16.53 -3.42
N PHE A 276 3.07 -15.49 -2.63
CA PHE A 276 2.07 -14.47 -2.93
C PHE A 276 2.63 -13.06 -3.17
N HIS A 277 3.82 -12.77 -2.65
CA HIS A 277 4.39 -11.41 -2.69
C HIS A 277 5.81 -11.38 -3.28
N PRO A 278 6.01 -11.82 -4.53
CA PRO A 278 7.34 -11.71 -5.13
C PRO A 278 7.75 -10.23 -5.24
N LYS A 279 9.04 -9.92 -4.98
CA LYS A 279 9.55 -8.54 -5.03
C LYS A 279 9.21 -7.82 -6.34
N SER A 280 9.21 -8.55 -7.45
CA SER A 280 8.89 -8.00 -8.78
C SER A 280 7.48 -7.40 -8.89
N SER A 281 6.56 -7.77 -7.99
CA SER A 281 5.23 -7.16 -7.94
C SER A 281 5.19 -5.82 -7.22
N LEU A 282 6.16 -5.56 -6.30
CA LEU A 282 6.27 -4.32 -5.54
C LEU A 282 7.26 -3.36 -6.23
N GLN A 283 6.91 -2.83 -7.39
CA GLN A 283 7.75 -1.87 -8.10
C GLN A 283 7.07 -0.51 -8.16
N THR A 284 7.86 0.56 -8.12
CA THR A 284 7.39 1.94 -7.94
C THR A 284 7.82 2.88 -9.06
N THR A 285 8.32 2.34 -10.17
CA THR A 285 8.93 3.13 -11.24
C THR A 285 8.05 3.25 -12.47
N GLU A 286 7.37 2.17 -12.85
CA GLU A 286 6.63 2.09 -14.08
C GLU A 286 5.21 1.56 -13.85
N PHE A 287 4.22 2.30 -14.36
CA PHE A 287 2.83 1.83 -14.38
C PHE A 287 2.69 0.79 -15.51
N LYS A 288 2.51 -0.48 -15.15
CA LYS A 288 2.38 -1.56 -16.12
C LYS A 288 0.96 -1.62 -16.67
N ASP A 289 0.83 -1.74 -17.99
CA ASP A 289 -0.44 -1.82 -18.73
C ASP A 289 -1.45 -0.73 -18.34
N LEU A 290 -1.01 0.54 -18.40
CA LEU A 290 -1.87 1.68 -18.12
C LEU A 290 -3.09 1.74 -19.03
N ASP A 291 -2.92 1.45 -20.32
CA ASP A 291 -4.03 1.43 -21.28
C ASP A 291 -5.04 0.33 -20.95
N GLY A 292 -4.58 -0.84 -20.51
CA GLY A 292 -5.42 -1.92 -19.99
C GLY A 292 -6.21 -1.47 -18.77
N SER A 293 -5.52 -0.83 -17.81
CA SER A 293 -6.17 -0.30 -16.59
C SER A 293 -7.28 0.71 -16.92
N VAL A 294 -7.09 1.58 -17.92
CA VAL A 294 -8.11 2.54 -18.37
C VAL A 294 -9.29 1.83 -19.06
N ARG A 295 -9.01 0.85 -19.95
CA ARG A 295 -10.07 0.04 -20.59
C ARG A 295 -10.90 -0.70 -19.55
N ASP A 296 -10.25 -1.34 -18.57
CA ASP A 296 -10.94 -2.08 -17.51
C ASP A 296 -11.73 -1.16 -16.58
N ALA A 297 -11.21 0.03 -16.29
CA ALA A 297 -11.94 1.03 -15.52
C ALA A 297 -13.26 1.44 -16.21
N VAL A 298 -13.30 1.53 -17.54
CA VAL A 298 -14.54 1.77 -18.31
C VAL A 298 -15.44 0.52 -18.29
N LYS A 299 -14.91 -0.64 -18.64
CA LYS A 299 -15.64 -1.91 -18.68
C LYS A 299 -16.30 -2.22 -17.33
N LEU A 300 -15.58 -2.00 -16.24
CA LEU A 300 -16.04 -2.24 -14.87
C LEU A 300 -16.82 -1.06 -14.26
N LYS A 301 -17.17 -0.06 -15.09
CA LYS A 301 -17.99 1.11 -14.71
C LYS A 301 -17.40 1.99 -13.59
N TYR A 302 -16.09 2.06 -13.51
CA TYR A 302 -15.40 3.10 -12.71
C TYR A 302 -15.33 4.43 -13.48
N LEU A 303 -15.16 4.35 -14.79
CA LEU A 303 -15.17 5.49 -15.72
C LEU A 303 -16.34 5.35 -16.68
N GLU A 304 -16.92 6.48 -17.09
CA GLU A 304 -17.94 6.55 -18.15
C GLU A 304 -17.30 6.49 -19.54
N LYS A 305 -16.09 7.07 -19.66
CA LYS A 305 -15.28 7.09 -20.88
C LYS A 305 -13.80 7.05 -20.51
N PRO A 306 -12.90 6.62 -21.41
CA PRO A 306 -11.48 6.61 -21.17
C PRO A 306 -10.94 8.01 -20.79
N LEU A 307 -9.95 8.06 -19.89
CA LEU A 307 -9.18 9.27 -19.64
C LEU A 307 -8.32 9.60 -20.85
N THR A 308 -8.20 10.89 -21.19
CA THR A 308 -7.31 11.36 -22.26
C THR A 308 -5.84 11.25 -21.82
N LYS A 309 -4.92 11.29 -22.80
CA LYS A 309 -3.47 11.30 -22.52
C LYS A 309 -3.06 12.47 -21.61
N GLU A 310 -3.67 13.64 -21.81
CA GLU A 310 -3.44 14.83 -21.00
C GLU A 310 -3.92 14.64 -19.56
N GLN A 311 -5.10 14.04 -19.38
CA GLN A 311 -5.62 13.69 -18.05
C GLN A 311 -4.72 12.68 -17.33
N LEU A 312 -4.23 11.67 -18.04
CA LEU A 312 -3.29 10.68 -17.49
C LEU A 312 -1.96 11.33 -17.06
N LYS A 313 -1.40 12.23 -17.88
CA LYS A 313 -0.20 13.00 -17.54
C LYS A 313 -0.41 13.92 -16.33
N GLN A 314 -1.60 14.49 -16.17
CA GLN A 314 -1.94 15.32 -15.01
C GLN A 314 -2.17 14.49 -13.75
N MET A 315 -2.68 13.28 -13.89
CA MET A 315 -2.99 12.38 -12.77
C MET A 315 -1.76 11.66 -12.23
N ILE A 316 -0.81 11.25 -13.09
CA ILE A 316 0.35 10.43 -12.72
C ILE A 316 1.58 11.32 -12.58
N VAL A 317 2.11 11.44 -11.36
CA VAL A 317 3.22 12.32 -11.02
C VAL A 317 4.45 11.54 -10.50
N THR A 318 4.61 10.30 -10.94
CA THR A 318 5.67 9.38 -10.44
C THR A 318 7.06 10.02 -10.54
N PRO A 319 7.75 10.29 -9.41
CA PRO A 319 9.09 10.83 -9.43
C PRO A 319 10.10 9.83 -9.97
N PRO A 320 11.11 10.28 -10.72
CA PRO A 320 12.20 9.40 -11.15
C PRO A 320 12.96 8.86 -9.93
N VAL A 321 13.68 7.77 -10.12
CA VAL A 321 14.63 7.28 -9.12
C VAL A 321 15.79 8.26 -9.06
N ARG A 322 16.02 8.86 -7.90
CA ARG A 322 17.20 9.71 -7.68
C ARG A 322 18.42 8.81 -7.48
N LYS A 323 19.52 9.13 -8.17
CA LYS A 323 20.81 8.41 -8.10
C LYS A 323 21.58 8.85 -6.88
#